data_a9e83aef066b8186a1a42ab85ca24454
#
_entry.id   a9e83aef066b8186a1a42ab85ca24454
#
_cell.length_a   1.000
_cell.length_b   1.000
_cell.length_c   1.000
_cell.angle_alpha   90.00
_cell.angle_beta   90.00
_cell.angle_gamma   90.00
#
_symmetry.space_group_name_H-M   'P 1'
#
loop_
_entity.id
_entity.type
_entity.pdbx_description
1 polymer ?
#
loop_
_entity_poly.entity_id
_entity_poly.type
_entity_poly.pdbx_seq_one_letter_code
_entity_poly.pdbx_strand_id
1 'polypeptide(L)'
;CAADGLCATSCPMKINTGHLTHLLRQINSNKSKIEYAIGDLTAKHMPECETAVKGLLTAAHLAHTVIGTKAMSAICETANKAGLPLWTPAMPKPNHINKKKLAGRNTIVETARKDKDEDLKVVYFPSCLNQTMGVAKGAPIKETVSQEICKVLNRAGYEVIFPDKMNHLCCGQIWESKGMMDIA
;
A
#
# COMPACT_ATOMS: atom_id res chain seq x y z
N CYS A 1 -2.53 -17.46 6.23
CA CYS A 1 -3.92 -16.99 6.37
C CYS A 1 -3.93 -15.46 6.36
N ALA A 2 -4.70 -14.88 5.44
CA ALA A 2 -4.87 -13.42 5.35
C ALA A 2 -5.79 -12.86 6.46
N ALA A 3 -6.51 -13.76 7.13
CA ALA A 3 -7.49 -13.43 8.18
C ALA A 3 -8.61 -12.45 7.72
N ASP A 4 -8.94 -12.51 6.44
CA ASP A 4 -9.94 -11.66 5.76
C ASP A 4 -11.40 -12.11 5.97
N GLY A 5 -11.61 -13.23 6.67
CA GLY A 5 -12.95 -13.77 6.96
C GLY A 5 -13.64 -14.50 5.79
N LEU A 6 -13.03 -14.58 4.61
CA LEU A 6 -13.64 -15.24 3.44
C LEU A 6 -13.94 -16.73 3.69
N CYS A 7 -13.20 -17.40 4.59
CA CYS A 7 -13.48 -18.77 4.98
C CYS A 7 -14.86 -18.91 5.64
N ALA A 8 -15.37 -17.90 6.36
CA ALA A 8 -16.69 -17.93 6.95
C ALA A 8 -17.81 -17.84 5.91
N THR A 9 -17.59 -17.19 4.79
CA THR A 9 -18.58 -17.08 3.70
C THR A 9 -18.73 -18.40 2.93
N SER A 10 -17.65 -19.16 2.81
CA SER A 10 -17.63 -20.45 2.11
C SER A 10 -17.94 -21.64 3.02
N CYS A 11 -17.89 -21.46 4.35
CA CYS A 11 -18.13 -22.52 5.30
C CYS A 11 -19.63 -22.64 5.61
N PRO A 12 -20.26 -23.86 5.47
CA PRO A 12 -21.66 -24.07 5.84
C PRO A 12 -21.98 -23.73 7.31
N MET A 13 -20.99 -23.95 8.20
CA MET A 13 -21.08 -23.65 9.63
C MET A 13 -20.70 -22.22 9.98
N LYS A 14 -20.37 -21.38 8.98
CA LYS A 14 -19.92 -19.98 9.14
C LYS A 14 -18.72 -19.80 10.10
N ILE A 15 -17.84 -20.79 10.16
CA ILE A 15 -16.65 -20.75 11.02
C ILE A 15 -15.61 -19.81 10.38
N ASN A 16 -15.26 -18.74 11.11
CA ASN A 16 -14.21 -17.81 10.71
C ASN A 16 -12.87 -18.22 11.31
N THR A 17 -12.08 -18.99 10.56
CA THR A 17 -10.72 -19.38 10.98
C THR A 17 -9.76 -18.18 11.00
N GLY A 18 -10.07 -17.09 10.29
CA GLY A 18 -9.33 -15.85 10.34
C GLY A 18 -9.37 -15.23 11.73
N HIS A 19 -10.54 -15.20 12.37
CA HIS A 19 -10.66 -14.71 13.74
C HIS A 19 -9.82 -15.51 14.73
N LEU A 20 -9.83 -16.84 14.63
CA LEU A 20 -8.95 -17.68 15.44
C LEU A 20 -7.47 -17.36 15.21
N THR A 21 -7.08 -17.13 13.96
CA THR A 21 -5.70 -16.76 13.62
C THR A 21 -5.31 -15.42 14.25
N HIS A 22 -6.20 -14.43 14.27
CA HIS A 22 -5.97 -13.15 14.96
C HIS A 22 -5.77 -13.33 16.46
N LEU A 23 -6.63 -14.12 17.12
CA LEU A 23 -6.49 -14.41 18.55
C LEU A 23 -5.17 -15.11 18.88
N LEU A 24 -4.76 -16.11 18.08
CA LEU A 24 -3.48 -16.80 18.26
C LEU A 24 -2.28 -15.86 18.07
N ARG A 25 -2.36 -14.95 17.07
CA ARG A 25 -1.32 -13.95 16.84
C ARG A 25 -1.25 -12.94 17.99
N GLN A 26 -2.40 -12.52 18.53
CA GLN A 26 -2.46 -11.62 19.68
C GLN A 26 -1.80 -12.23 20.93
N ILE A 27 -2.08 -13.51 21.21
CA ILE A 27 -1.45 -14.23 22.31
C ILE A 27 0.07 -14.30 22.12
N ASN A 28 0.56 -14.51 20.89
CA ASN A 28 1.97 -14.58 20.58
C ASN A 28 2.66 -13.22 20.60
N SER A 29 2.02 -12.15 20.09
CA SER A 29 2.59 -10.80 20.08
C SER A 29 2.80 -10.26 21.49
N ASN A 30 1.90 -10.58 22.41
CA ASN A 30 2.02 -10.19 23.82
C ASN A 30 3.22 -10.86 24.54
N LYS A 31 3.79 -11.93 23.97
CA LYS A 31 4.99 -12.60 24.51
C LYS A 31 6.28 -11.89 24.10
N SER A 32 6.31 -11.21 22.97
CA SER A 32 7.51 -10.53 22.44
C SER A 32 7.44 -9.03 22.72
N LYS A 33 7.99 -8.62 23.84
CA LYS A 33 8.08 -7.20 24.25
C LYS A 33 8.80 -6.33 23.22
N ILE A 34 9.81 -6.88 22.53
CA ILE A 34 10.60 -6.16 21.52
C ILE A 34 9.76 -5.90 20.26
N GLU A 35 9.07 -6.91 19.76
CA GLU A 35 8.20 -6.76 18.57
C GLU A 35 7.06 -5.77 18.84
N TYR A 36 6.49 -5.83 20.03
CA TYR A 36 5.44 -4.92 20.47
C TYR A 36 5.95 -3.47 20.56
N ALA A 37 7.12 -3.25 21.16
CA ALA A 37 7.72 -1.92 21.24
C ALA A 37 8.06 -1.34 19.85
N ILE A 38 8.54 -2.18 18.92
CA ILE A 38 8.77 -1.77 17.53
C ILE A 38 7.45 -1.43 16.85
N GLY A 39 6.40 -2.22 17.07
CA GLY A 39 5.06 -1.95 16.55
C GLY A 39 4.51 -0.61 17.01
N ASP A 40 4.56 -0.34 18.31
CA ASP A 40 4.11 0.92 18.92
C ASP A 40 4.92 2.13 18.41
N LEU A 41 6.25 1.98 18.34
CA LEU A 41 7.12 3.04 17.81
C LEU A 41 6.80 3.36 16.34
N THR A 42 6.64 2.33 15.51
CA THR A 42 6.32 2.52 14.08
C THR A 42 4.93 3.10 13.87
N ALA A 43 3.95 2.77 14.72
CA ALA A 43 2.62 3.34 14.67
C ALA A 43 2.62 4.84 15.00
N LYS A 44 3.36 5.23 16.04
CA LYS A 44 3.50 6.64 16.46
C LYS A 44 4.25 7.50 15.44
N HIS A 45 5.16 6.90 14.67
CA HIS A 45 6.02 7.57 13.69
C HIS A 45 5.76 7.09 12.25
N MET A 46 4.49 6.82 11.92
CA MET A 46 4.13 6.29 10.60
C MET A 46 4.57 7.19 9.43
N PRO A 47 4.42 8.54 9.48
CA PRO A 47 4.87 9.43 8.40
C PRO A 47 6.38 9.36 8.14
N GLU A 48 7.17 9.26 9.22
CA GLU A 48 8.62 9.12 9.15
C GLU A 48 9.00 7.75 8.57
N CYS A 49 8.29 6.69 8.97
CA CYS A 49 8.47 5.34 8.42
C CYS A 49 8.17 5.30 6.92
N GLU A 50 7.08 5.95 6.46
CA GLU A 50 6.76 6.05 5.04
C GLU A 50 7.86 6.79 4.26
N THR A 51 8.38 7.87 4.83
CA THR A 51 9.46 8.66 4.22
C THR A 51 10.74 7.83 4.13
N ALA A 52 11.08 7.10 5.17
CA ALA A 52 12.23 6.19 5.19
C ALA A 52 12.08 5.08 4.14
N VAL A 53 10.91 4.46 4.02
CA VAL A 53 10.63 3.44 2.99
C VAL A 53 10.79 4.04 1.58
N LYS A 54 10.26 5.23 1.31
CA LYS A 54 10.45 5.91 0.03
C LYS A 54 11.93 6.20 -0.26
N GLY A 55 12.69 6.61 0.76
CA GLY A 55 14.14 6.81 0.67
C GLY A 55 14.89 5.51 0.31
N LEU A 56 14.58 4.42 0.99
CA LEU A 56 15.16 3.10 0.72
C LEU A 56 14.81 2.58 -0.68
N LEU A 57 13.56 2.74 -1.11
CA LEU A 57 13.13 2.37 -2.46
C LEU A 57 13.84 3.22 -3.51
N THR A 58 14.08 4.51 -3.25
CA THR A 58 14.84 5.39 -4.14
C THR A 58 16.28 4.92 -4.27
N ALA A 59 16.95 4.64 -3.15
CA ALA A 59 18.32 4.14 -3.13
C ALA A 59 18.45 2.80 -3.86
N ALA A 60 17.54 1.85 -3.59
CA ALA A 60 17.50 0.56 -4.27
C ALA A 60 17.25 0.71 -5.79
N HIS A 61 16.35 1.62 -6.18
CA HIS A 61 16.08 1.87 -7.59
C HIS A 61 17.27 2.50 -8.32
N LEU A 62 17.95 3.45 -7.69
CA LEU A 62 19.18 4.05 -8.23
C LEU A 62 20.30 3.02 -8.35
N ALA A 63 20.55 2.24 -7.31
CA ALA A 63 21.51 1.14 -7.33
C ALA A 63 21.20 0.15 -8.48
N HIS A 64 19.94 -0.30 -8.58
CA HIS A 64 19.51 -1.17 -9.67
C HIS A 64 19.73 -0.56 -11.06
N THR A 65 19.59 0.76 -11.17
CA THR A 65 19.77 1.45 -12.46
C THR A 65 21.24 1.51 -12.86
N VAL A 66 22.14 1.70 -11.90
CA VAL A 66 23.60 1.82 -12.12
C VAL A 66 24.26 0.45 -12.26
N ILE A 67 24.00 -0.48 -11.34
CA ILE A 67 24.69 -1.77 -11.24
C ILE A 67 24.05 -2.82 -12.18
N GLY A 68 22.79 -2.68 -12.49
CA GLY A 68 22.01 -3.64 -13.28
C GLY A 68 21.46 -4.81 -12.48
N THR A 69 20.55 -5.56 -13.10
CA THR A 69 19.77 -6.61 -12.42
C THR A 69 20.63 -7.78 -11.94
N LYS A 70 21.55 -8.28 -12.77
CA LYS A 70 22.36 -9.48 -12.43
C LYS A 70 23.27 -9.24 -11.24
N ALA A 71 24.00 -8.11 -11.24
CA ALA A 71 24.90 -7.78 -10.14
C ALA A 71 24.13 -7.47 -8.85
N MET A 72 23.03 -6.73 -8.95
CA MET A 72 22.16 -6.44 -7.79
C MET A 72 21.61 -7.71 -7.16
N SER A 73 21.12 -8.68 -7.95
CA SER A 73 20.64 -9.97 -7.44
C SER A 73 21.73 -10.73 -6.70
N ALA A 74 22.93 -10.85 -7.24
CA ALA A 74 24.04 -11.56 -6.62
C ALA A 74 24.47 -10.93 -5.28
N ILE A 75 24.55 -9.59 -5.22
CA ILE A 75 24.85 -8.87 -3.97
C ILE A 75 23.76 -9.11 -2.92
N CYS A 76 22.50 -8.99 -3.33
CA CYS A 76 21.36 -9.13 -2.39
C CYS A 76 21.16 -10.58 -1.94
N GLU A 77 21.43 -11.59 -2.76
CA GLU A 77 21.44 -12.99 -2.36
C GLU A 77 22.50 -13.26 -1.28
N THR A 78 23.68 -12.66 -1.43
CA THR A 78 24.73 -12.77 -0.42
C THR A 78 24.34 -12.06 0.87
N ALA A 79 23.76 -10.87 0.79
CA ALA A 79 23.25 -10.12 1.94
C ALA A 79 22.06 -10.81 2.64
N ASN A 80 21.23 -11.53 1.89
CA ASN A 80 20.12 -12.31 2.43
C ASN A 80 20.61 -13.46 3.34
N LYS A 81 21.75 -14.06 3.05
CA LYS A 81 22.39 -15.05 3.93
C LYS A 81 22.79 -14.46 5.30
N ALA A 82 22.99 -13.15 5.34
CA ALA A 82 23.25 -12.40 6.59
C ALA A 82 21.96 -11.87 7.26
N GLY A 83 20.76 -12.29 6.79
CA GLY A 83 19.47 -11.95 7.38
C GLY A 83 18.82 -10.68 6.83
N LEU A 84 19.37 -10.07 5.77
CA LEU A 84 18.72 -8.92 5.12
C LEU A 84 17.59 -9.37 4.19
N PRO A 85 16.57 -8.54 3.97
CA PRO A 85 15.47 -8.85 3.06
C PRO A 85 15.97 -9.12 1.64
N LEU A 86 15.43 -10.15 1.00
CA LEU A 86 15.75 -10.47 -0.39
C LEU A 86 15.21 -9.37 -1.32
N TRP A 87 16.09 -8.77 -2.11
CA TRP A 87 15.70 -7.89 -3.18
C TRP A 87 15.29 -8.68 -4.43
N THR A 88 14.27 -8.21 -5.13
CA THR A 88 13.83 -8.77 -6.40
C THR A 88 13.74 -7.69 -7.48
N PRO A 89 13.91 -8.03 -8.77
CA PRO A 89 13.72 -7.07 -9.87
C PRO A 89 12.32 -6.46 -9.94
N ALA A 90 11.34 -7.12 -9.34
CA ALA A 90 9.96 -6.66 -9.22
C ALA A 90 9.77 -5.61 -8.11
N MET A 91 10.82 -5.27 -7.35
CA MET A 91 10.72 -4.23 -6.33
C MET A 91 10.28 -2.90 -6.93
N PRO A 92 9.21 -2.28 -6.41
CA PRO A 92 8.66 -1.05 -6.96
C PRO A 92 9.63 0.13 -6.74
N LYS A 93 9.57 1.10 -7.64
CA LYS A 93 10.15 2.42 -7.38
C LYS A 93 9.30 3.20 -6.36
N PRO A 94 9.84 4.22 -5.68
CA PRO A 94 9.05 5.07 -4.80
C PRO A 94 7.92 5.75 -5.58
N ASN A 95 6.78 5.93 -4.92
CA ASN A 95 5.63 6.65 -5.48
C ASN A 95 5.39 7.97 -4.75
N HIS A 96 5.00 8.97 -5.51
CA HIS A 96 4.53 10.26 -5.00
C HIS A 96 3.23 10.61 -5.71
N ILE A 97 2.12 10.52 -4.99
CA ILE A 97 0.81 10.87 -5.56
C ILE A 97 0.73 12.38 -5.73
N ASN A 98 0.66 12.81 -6.98
CA ASN A 98 0.38 14.21 -7.30
C ASN A 98 -1.14 14.43 -7.26
N LYS A 99 -1.65 14.78 -6.08
CA LYS A 99 -3.08 15.01 -5.84
C LYS A 99 -3.68 16.03 -6.82
N LYS A 100 -2.96 17.12 -7.08
CA LYS A 100 -3.43 18.21 -7.99
C LYS A 100 -3.62 17.70 -9.44
N LYS A 101 -2.77 16.77 -9.89
CA LYS A 101 -2.85 16.21 -11.24
C LYS A 101 -3.95 15.15 -11.37
N LEU A 102 -4.22 14.42 -10.29
CA LEU A 102 -5.17 13.30 -10.28
C LEU A 102 -6.57 13.71 -9.81
N ALA A 103 -6.67 14.79 -9.04
CA ALA A 103 -7.95 15.35 -8.59
C ALA A 103 -8.70 16.04 -9.74
N GLY A 104 -10.00 16.15 -9.57
CA GLY A 104 -10.87 16.84 -10.51
C GLY A 104 -11.58 15.91 -11.50
N ARG A 105 -12.27 16.53 -12.43
CA ARG A 105 -13.07 15.86 -13.47
C ARG A 105 -12.38 15.98 -14.83
N ASN A 106 -12.46 14.94 -15.64
CA ASN A 106 -11.92 15.01 -16.99
C ASN A 106 -12.89 15.76 -17.90
N THR A 107 -12.46 16.89 -18.47
CA THR A 107 -13.24 17.78 -19.34
C THR A 107 -13.87 17.07 -20.56
N ILE A 108 -13.27 15.98 -21.03
CA ILE A 108 -13.77 15.20 -22.18
C ILE A 108 -15.09 14.48 -21.84
N VAL A 109 -15.26 14.04 -20.59
CA VAL A 109 -16.47 13.34 -20.14
C VAL A 109 -17.60 14.32 -19.84
N GLU A 110 -17.27 15.53 -19.45
CA GLU A 110 -18.22 16.61 -19.18
C GLU A 110 -19.00 17.01 -20.43
N THR A 111 -18.34 16.96 -21.60
CA THR A 111 -18.98 17.27 -22.90
C THR A 111 -19.91 16.16 -23.39
N ALA A 112 -19.71 14.93 -22.97
CA ALA A 112 -20.49 13.76 -23.40
C ALA A 112 -21.76 13.51 -22.56
N ARG A 113 -21.87 14.12 -21.39
CA ARG A 113 -23.04 13.99 -20.51
C ARG A 113 -24.12 15.02 -20.88
N LYS A 114 -25.27 14.52 -21.33
CA LYS A 114 -26.45 15.36 -21.61
C LYS A 114 -27.25 15.77 -20.36
N ASP A 115 -27.14 15.01 -19.28
CA ASP A 115 -27.83 15.27 -18.01
C ASP A 115 -26.87 15.91 -17.01
N LYS A 116 -27.07 17.23 -16.80
CA LYS A 116 -26.22 18.09 -15.96
C LYS A 116 -26.59 18.09 -14.46
N ASP A 117 -27.54 17.26 -14.03
CA ASP A 117 -28.21 17.45 -12.74
C ASP A 117 -27.55 16.81 -11.51
N GLU A 118 -26.52 15.98 -11.67
CA GLU A 118 -25.82 15.44 -10.48
C GLU A 118 -24.31 15.59 -10.61
N ASP A 119 -23.73 16.42 -9.75
CA ASP A 119 -22.30 16.49 -9.48
C ASP A 119 -21.85 15.23 -8.77
N LEU A 120 -21.53 14.17 -9.52
CA LEU A 120 -21.02 12.91 -8.97
C LEU A 120 -19.61 13.15 -8.42
N LYS A 121 -19.49 13.20 -7.10
CA LYS A 121 -18.23 13.34 -6.39
C LYS A 121 -17.86 12.05 -5.66
N VAL A 122 -16.59 11.67 -5.70
CA VAL A 122 -16.07 10.52 -4.97
C VAL A 122 -14.79 10.88 -4.24
N VAL A 123 -14.72 10.52 -2.97
CA VAL A 123 -13.51 10.66 -2.18
C VAL A 123 -12.67 9.40 -2.39
N TYR A 124 -11.47 9.56 -2.98
CA TYR A 124 -10.53 8.47 -3.15
C TYR A 124 -9.45 8.51 -2.07
N PHE A 125 -9.39 7.44 -1.29
CA PHE A 125 -8.41 7.23 -0.24
C PHE A 125 -7.46 6.09 -0.63
N PRO A 126 -6.30 6.37 -1.26
CA PRO A 126 -5.33 5.33 -1.60
C PRO A 126 -4.67 4.76 -0.34
N SER A 127 -4.42 3.46 -0.34
CA SER A 127 -3.69 2.80 0.75
C SER A 127 -2.28 3.35 0.90
N CYS A 128 -1.66 3.18 2.08
CA CYS A 128 -0.27 3.57 2.33
C CYS A 128 0.69 2.90 1.32
N LEU A 129 0.44 1.65 0.93
CA LEU A 129 1.22 0.97 -0.11
C LEU A 129 1.13 1.69 -1.46
N ASN A 130 -0.07 2.09 -1.89
CA ASN A 130 -0.25 2.85 -3.14
C ASN A 130 0.36 4.25 -3.07
N GLN A 131 0.53 4.81 -1.87
CA GLN A 131 1.17 6.09 -1.65
C GLN A 131 2.70 6.01 -1.64
N THR A 132 3.27 4.86 -1.25
CA THR A 132 4.71 4.65 -1.10
C THR A 132 5.34 3.91 -2.26
N MET A 133 4.62 2.93 -2.84
CA MET A 133 5.13 2.00 -3.85
C MET A 133 4.52 2.32 -5.22
N GLY A 134 5.39 2.58 -6.18
CA GLY A 134 5.03 2.81 -7.57
C GLY A 134 5.21 1.56 -8.45
N VAL A 135 5.47 1.78 -9.72
CA VAL A 135 5.64 0.72 -10.70
C VAL A 135 7.08 0.19 -10.69
N ALA A 136 7.27 -1.11 -10.83
CA ALA A 136 8.59 -1.71 -10.92
C ALA A 136 9.33 -1.30 -12.22
N LYS A 137 10.66 -1.33 -12.19
CA LYS A 137 11.47 -1.11 -13.39
C LYS A 137 11.22 -2.22 -14.41
N GLY A 138 10.90 -1.84 -15.65
CA GLY A 138 10.63 -2.81 -16.72
C GLY A 138 9.22 -3.40 -16.74
N ALA A 139 8.33 -2.99 -15.82
CA ALA A 139 6.95 -3.42 -15.86
C ALA A 139 6.25 -2.99 -17.17
N PRO A 140 5.37 -3.82 -17.72
CA PRO A 140 4.63 -3.48 -18.94
C PRO A 140 3.66 -2.30 -18.72
N ILE A 141 3.06 -2.23 -17.53
CA ILE A 141 2.21 -1.12 -17.11
C ILE A 141 3.09 0.00 -16.55
N LYS A 142 2.92 1.22 -17.06
CA LYS A 142 3.73 2.38 -16.66
C LYS A 142 3.07 3.23 -15.59
N GLU A 143 1.79 3.03 -15.37
CA GLU A 143 0.96 3.83 -14.49
C GLU A 143 0.72 3.11 -13.16
N THR A 144 0.60 3.90 -12.11
CA THR A 144 0.31 3.39 -10.77
C THR A 144 -1.17 3.03 -10.63
N VAL A 145 -1.49 2.14 -9.69
CA VAL A 145 -2.88 1.77 -9.37
C VAL A 145 -3.75 3.00 -9.10
N SER A 146 -3.22 4.00 -8.37
CA SER A 146 -3.95 5.24 -8.10
C SER A 146 -4.26 6.03 -9.35
N GLN A 147 -3.34 6.07 -10.33
CA GLN A 147 -3.58 6.72 -11.61
C GLN A 147 -4.67 6.01 -12.41
N GLU A 148 -4.63 4.69 -12.46
CA GLU A 148 -5.65 3.90 -13.18
C GLU A 148 -7.03 4.03 -12.54
N ILE A 149 -7.14 3.95 -11.20
CA ILE A 149 -8.39 4.15 -10.48
C ILE A 149 -8.97 5.53 -10.79
N CYS A 150 -8.17 6.60 -10.71
CA CYS A 150 -8.64 7.94 -11.03
C CYS A 150 -9.12 8.06 -12.48
N LYS A 151 -8.43 7.41 -13.43
CA LYS A 151 -8.89 7.38 -14.83
C LYS A 151 -10.25 6.69 -14.99
N VAL A 152 -10.44 5.53 -14.33
CA VAL A 152 -11.71 4.80 -14.37
C VAL A 152 -12.84 5.65 -13.78
N LEU A 153 -12.61 6.25 -12.61
CA LEU A 153 -13.59 7.11 -11.95
C LEU A 153 -13.94 8.33 -12.81
N ASN A 154 -12.93 8.98 -13.38
CA ASN A 154 -13.14 10.11 -14.29
C ASN A 154 -13.91 9.71 -15.56
N ARG A 155 -13.61 8.52 -16.14
CA ARG A 155 -14.38 8.00 -17.30
C ARG A 155 -15.83 7.69 -16.94
N ALA A 156 -16.09 7.26 -15.70
CA ALA A 156 -17.43 7.06 -15.18
C ALA A 156 -18.15 8.38 -14.86
N GLY A 157 -17.46 9.52 -14.99
CA GLY A 157 -18.01 10.86 -14.79
C GLY A 157 -17.96 11.37 -13.36
N TYR A 158 -17.17 10.73 -12.49
CA TYR A 158 -16.96 11.22 -11.14
C TYR A 158 -15.86 12.29 -11.09
N GLU A 159 -16.08 13.29 -10.25
CA GLU A 159 -15.03 14.19 -9.79
C GLU A 159 -14.28 13.50 -8.63
N VAL A 160 -12.97 13.30 -8.77
CA VAL A 160 -12.16 12.64 -7.75
C VAL A 160 -11.61 13.68 -6.77
N ILE A 161 -11.91 13.47 -5.49
CA ILE A 161 -11.45 14.30 -4.37
C ILE A 161 -10.50 13.50 -3.50
N PHE A 162 -9.37 14.09 -3.12
CA PHE A 162 -8.42 13.51 -2.18
C PHE A 162 -8.56 14.17 -0.81
N PRO A 163 -8.55 13.41 0.30
CA PRO A 163 -8.53 13.97 1.64
C PRO A 163 -7.27 14.82 1.91
N ASP A 164 -7.41 15.90 2.67
CA ASP A 164 -6.30 16.83 2.91
C ASP A 164 -5.12 16.20 3.66
N LYS A 165 -5.37 15.46 4.72
CA LYS A 165 -4.34 14.87 5.60
C LYS A 165 -4.04 13.40 5.30
N MET A 166 -4.23 12.97 4.07
CA MET A 166 -4.12 11.57 3.64
C MET A 166 -2.75 10.92 3.95
N ASN A 167 -1.68 11.69 3.89
CA ASN A 167 -0.31 11.18 4.05
C ASN A 167 0.04 10.74 5.48
N HIS A 168 -0.85 10.97 6.45
CA HIS A 168 -0.62 10.64 7.85
C HIS A 168 -1.59 9.56 8.36
N LEU A 169 -2.37 8.95 7.45
CA LEU A 169 -3.36 7.96 7.80
C LEU A 169 -2.92 6.57 7.38
N CYS A 170 -3.01 5.63 8.33
CA CYS A 170 -2.84 4.21 8.11
C CYS A 170 -4.13 3.49 8.51
N CYS A 171 -4.46 2.41 7.82
CA CYS A 171 -5.64 1.59 8.14
C CYS A 171 -5.42 0.63 9.33
N GLY A 172 -4.22 0.60 9.91
CA GLY A 172 -3.90 -0.30 11.03
C GLY A 172 -3.65 -1.77 10.65
N GLN A 173 -3.97 -2.19 9.42
CA GLN A 173 -3.89 -3.57 8.95
C GLN A 173 -2.54 -4.25 9.21
N ILE A 174 -1.45 -3.50 9.21
CA ILE A 174 -0.10 -4.03 9.43
C ILE A 174 0.08 -4.55 10.87
N TRP A 175 -0.49 -3.85 11.84
CA TRP A 175 -0.45 -4.23 13.26
C TRP A 175 -1.55 -5.25 13.58
N GLU A 176 -2.77 -5.04 13.07
CA GLU A 176 -3.88 -5.97 13.21
C GLU A 176 -3.49 -7.37 12.73
N SER A 177 -2.88 -7.48 11.55
CA SER A 177 -2.45 -8.78 10.99
C SER A 177 -1.41 -9.49 11.83
N LYS A 178 -0.68 -8.78 12.69
CA LYS A 178 0.27 -9.34 13.67
C LYS A 178 -0.35 -9.61 15.04
N GLY A 179 -1.61 -9.27 15.25
CA GLY A 179 -2.33 -9.43 16.52
C GLY A 179 -2.12 -8.28 17.50
N MET A 180 -1.59 -7.14 17.05
CA MET A 180 -1.37 -5.93 17.86
C MET A 180 -2.60 -5.00 17.73
N MET A 181 -3.77 -5.48 18.18
CA MET A 181 -5.07 -4.84 17.97
C MET A 181 -5.20 -3.48 18.66
N ASP A 182 -4.52 -3.28 19.75
CA ASP A 182 -4.49 -2.04 20.54
C ASP A 182 -3.58 -0.96 19.94
N ILE A 183 -2.67 -1.35 19.05
CA ILE A 183 -1.84 -0.43 18.27
C ILE A 183 -2.52 -0.05 16.95
N ALA A 184 -3.34 -0.97 16.38
CA ALA A 184 -4.03 -0.79 15.11
C ALA A 184 -5.18 0.22 15.22
#